data_024b7e56eb3295531cae207acc27c3d4
#
_entry.id   024b7e56eb3295531cae207acc27c3d4
#
_cell.length_a   1.000
_cell.length_b   1.000
_cell.length_c   1.000
_cell.angle_alpha   90.00
_cell.angle_beta   90.00
_cell.angle_gamma   90.00
#
_symmetry.space_group_name_H-M   'P 1'
#
loop_
_entity.id
_entity.type
_entity.pdbx_description
1 polymer ?
#
loop_
_entity_poly.entity_id
_entity_poly.type
_entity_poly.pdbx_seq_one_letter_code
_entity_poly.pdbx_strand_id
1 'polypeptide(L)'
;MASLRIVAIVRLMVDALPLRIFLASPSDLEDERAAVRACVDEHKARREGLSNVTYEVIEWDRVRGTARRAQEAIDELIAESHFMIVLFKSAWGSEPGSAWGYTSGTEEELFTGLLELGQAEQPMRDLWVAFIDDPNPNERIVKLRQEIVDRHSVMFESITDLGDLKEKLTDRLESWEALADTKIPRHVDLLPSSGMDVLRAANLRLRGEKLVDLGQPDAGRAALKEAAAFGGPVELLAYARFLRRGGDLVGAYVSTQKAIEYFVEGGPLYSALAADAFSAQARVLSAQGRHIDAIGRLEHALTLLLADDAYARAIRCRILDDLGLAHRKVNDPSGARRNFETALQARREAGRDNEVCQSLINLARLEVAEGELDTAAGYADEVITTLRRTPPSGLHANAEVLVAQVRLRQSRPDEGIPHAERALAVDRQIANRQGEAISLLVLAQCCREAGRRGEAEGHARACLALNQSMGDEGGAKKAQWLLDNLPD
;
A
#
# COMPACT_ATOMS: atom_id res chain seq x y z
N MET A 1 55.44 26.77 1.82
CA MET A 1 54.61 27.02 0.62
C MET A 1 54.29 25.73 -0.17
N ALA A 2 54.99 24.62 0.00
CA ALA A 2 54.65 23.36 -0.67
C ALA A 2 53.48 22.59 -0.02
N SER A 3 53.28 22.69 1.30
CA SER A 3 52.17 21.99 2.01
C SER A 3 50.76 22.52 1.70
N LEU A 4 50.61 23.81 1.37
CA LEU A 4 49.30 24.39 1.03
C LEU A 4 48.83 24.03 -0.39
N ARG A 5 49.78 23.73 -1.31
CA ARG A 5 49.44 23.27 -2.66
C ARG A 5 48.97 21.80 -2.71
N ILE A 6 49.50 20.94 -1.82
CA ILE A 6 49.13 19.53 -1.74
C ILE A 6 47.71 19.38 -1.15
N VAL A 7 47.33 20.20 -0.17
CA VAL A 7 45.97 20.20 0.40
C VAL A 7 44.93 20.69 -0.59
N ALA A 8 45.26 21.64 -1.46
CA ALA A 8 44.38 22.10 -2.52
C ALA A 8 44.21 21.05 -3.65
N ILE A 9 45.27 20.29 -3.98
CA ILE A 9 45.23 19.23 -5.01
C ILE A 9 44.51 17.97 -4.48
N VAL A 10 44.60 17.63 -3.22
CA VAL A 10 43.90 16.49 -2.60
C VAL A 10 42.38 16.79 -2.45
N ARG A 11 42.00 18.07 -2.34
CA ARG A 11 40.59 18.46 -2.31
C ARG A 11 39.86 18.39 -3.69
N LEU A 12 40.65 18.31 -4.78
CA LEU A 12 40.15 18.19 -6.18
C LEU A 12 39.96 16.74 -6.66
N MET A 13 40.21 15.74 -5.83
CA MET A 13 40.05 14.31 -6.17
C MET A 13 39.09 13.54 -5.26
N VAL A 14 38.17 14.21 -4.59
CA VAL A 14 36.98 13.53 -4.07
C VAL A 14 35.98 13.55 -5.19
N ASP A 15 35.75 12.40 -5.83
CA ASP A 15 34.65 12.20 -6.78
C ASP A 15 33.36 12.65 -6.10
N ALA A 16 32.90 13.86 -6.37
CA ALA A 16 31.63 14.35 -5.86
C ALA A 16 30.55 13.49 -6.49
N LEU A 17 29.76 12.81 -5.67
CA LEU A 17 28.58 12.08 -6.14
C LEU A 17 27.67 13.06 -6.90
N PRO A 18 27.26 12.74 -8.12
CA PRO A 18 26.42 13.64 -8.89
C PRO A 18 25.09 13.90 -8.19
N LEU A 19 24.67 15.15 -8.20
CA LEU A 19 23.35 15.54 -7.72
C LEU A 19 22.29 15.08 -8.75
N ARG A 20 21.31 14.34 -8.28
CA ARG A 20 20.28 13.75 -9.14
C ARG A 20 19.17 14.75 -9.41
N ILE A 21 18.78 14.88 -10.68
CA ILE A 21 17.63 15.64 -11.14
C ILE A 21 16.59 14.67 -11.66
N PHE A 22 15.44 14.55 -11.00
CA PHE A 22 14.34 13.75 -11.54
C PHE A 22 13.56 14.56 -12.60
N LEU A 23 13.39 13.98 -13.80
CA LEU A 23 12.65 14.60 -14.89
C LEU A 23 11.29 13.93 -15.05
N ALA A 24 10.24 14.64 -14.65
CA ALA A 24 8.85 14.26 -14.77
C ALA A 24 8.20 14.91 -15.99
N SER A 25 7.59 14.11 -16.84
CA SER A 25 6.84 14.62 -18.00
C SER A 25 5.91 13.54 -18.57
N PRO A 26 4.80 13.91 -19.22
CA PRO A 26 4.02 13.03 -20.05
C PRO A 26 4.81 12.47 -21.24
N SER A 27 4.31 11.40 -21.87
CA SER A 27 5.02 10.68 -22.94
C SER A 27 5.18 11.43 -24.26
N ASP A 28 4.44 12.52 -24.46
CA ASP A 28 4.45 13.37 -25.67
C ASP A 28 5.60 14.38 -25.73
N LEU A 29 6.48 14.39 -24.73
CA LEU A 29 7.55 15.39 -24.57
C LEU A 29 8.95 14.83 -24.84
N GLU A 30 9.12 13.95 -25.85
CA GLU A 30 10.41 13.30 -26.12
C GLU A 30 11.50 14.30 -26.55
N ASP A 31 11.15 15.29 -27.39
CA ASP A 31 12.09 16.33 -27.86
C ASP A 31 12.52 17.23 -26.69
N GLU A 32 11.60 17.58 -25.83
CA GLU A 32 11.88 18.40 -24.64
C GLU A 32 12.72 17.65 -23.62
N ARG A 33 12.45 16.36 -23.39
CA ARG A 33 13.32 15.50 -22.56
C ARG A 33 14.74 15.42 -23.10
N ALA A 34 14.86 15.21 -24.42
CA ALA A 34 16.17 15.20 -25.08
C ALA A 34 16.90 16.54 -24.91
N ALA A 35 16.17 17.67 -25.03
CA ALA A 35 16.72 18.99 -24.81
C ALA A 35 17.18 19.21 -23.37
N VAL A 36 16.43 18.73 -22.38
CA VAL A 36 16.85 18.78 -20.96
C VAL A 36 18.12 17.99 -20.74
N ARG A 37 18.20 16.75 -21.21
CA ARG A 37 19.43 15.92 -21.11
C ARG A 37 20.62 16.60 -21.72
N ALA A 38 20.47 17.10 -22.95
CA ALA A 38 21.55 17.80 -23.64
C ALA A 38 22.01 19.06 -22.89
N CYS A 39 21.08 19.84 -22.33
CA CYS A 39 21.40 21.06 -21.57
C CYS A 39 22.18 20.71 -20.28
N VAL A 40 21.81 19.65 -19.58
CA VAL A 40 22.52 19.18 -18.38
C VAL A 40 23.93 18.70 -18.74
N ASP A 41 24.09 17.95 -19.85
CA ASP A 41 25.40 17.49 -20.31
C ASP A 41 26.28 18.64 -20.75
N GLU A 42 25.73 19.63 -21.46
CA GLU A 42 26.44 20.87 -21.86
C GLU A 42 26.84 21.68 -20.61
N HIS A 43 25.98 21.77 -19.61
CA HIS A 43 26.30 22.45 -18.35
C HIS A 43 27.46 21.73 -17.63
N LYS A 44 27.40 20.41 -17.53
CA LYS A 44 28.48 19.58 -16.96
C LYS A 44 29.81 19.83 -17.67
N ALA A 45 29.82 19.80 -19.02
CA ALA A 45 31.03 20.05 -19.81
C ALA A 45 31.59 21.46 -19.60
N ARG A 46 30.74 22.50 -19.54
CA ARG A 46 31.16 23.88 -19.29
C ARG A 46 31.74 24.11 -17.91
N ARG A 47 31.30 23.33 -16.91
CA ARG A 47 31.68 23.50 -15.50
C ARG A 47 32.78 22.51 -15.07
N GLU A 48 33.23 21.64 -15.94
CA GLU A 48 34.31 20.68 -15.67
C GLU A 48 35.57 21.41 -15.20
N GLY A 49 36.06 21.08 -14.01
CA GLY A 49 37.20 21.73 -13.38
C GLY A 49 36.94 23.11 -12.77
N LEU A 50 35.75 23.69 -12.92
CA LEU A 50 35.34 24.96 -12.33
C LEU A 50 34.40 24.81 -11.13
N SER A 51 33.62 23.74 -11.09
CA SER A 51 32.67 23.43 -10.02
C SER A 51 32.87 22.00 -9.52
N ASN A 52 32.60 21.78 -8.23
CA ASN A 52 32.56 20.45 -7.64
C ASN A 52 31.15 19.82 -7.76
N VAL A 53 30.21 20.52 -8.39
CA VAL A 53 28.83 20.07 -8.59
C VAL A 53 28.69 19.48 -9.97
N THR A 54 28.17 18.27 -10.04
CA THR A 54 27.76 17.62 -11.30
C THR A 54 26.33 17.16 -11.15
N TYR A 55 25.58 17.14 -12.27
CA TYR A 55 24.19 16.69 -12.29
C TYR A 55 24.05 15.40 -13.10
N GLU A 56 23.08 14.58 -12.68
CA GLU A 56 22.65 13.37 -13.38
C GLU A 56 21.14 13.42 -13.54
N VAL A 57 20.64 13.34 -14.78
CA VAL A 57 19.18 13.26 -15.05
C VAL A 57 18.71 11.84 -14.85
N ILE A 58 17.62 11.69 -14.08
CA ILE A 58 16.94 10.43 -13.79
C ILE A 58 15.53 10.52 -14.32
N GLU A 59 15.11 9.49 -15.05
CA GLU A 59 13.78 9.39 -15.64
C GLU A 59 13.13 8.05 -15.25
N TRP A 60 11.83 7.93 -15.47
CA TRP A 60 11.04 6.74 -15.18
C TRP A 60 11.51 5.47 -15.94
N ASP A 61 12.19 5.62 -17.06
CA ASP A 61 12.73 4.52 -17.88
C ASP A 61 13.82 3.70 -17.17
N ARG A 62 14.39 4.22 -16.09
CA ARG A 62 15.28 3.46 -15.20
C ARG A 62 14.55 2.40 -14.37
N VAL A 63 13.23 2.50 -14.24
CA VAL A 63 12.42 1.48 -13.58
C VAL A 63 12.31 0.25 -14.48
N ARG A 64 13.12 -0.75 -14.19
CA ARG A 64 13.07 -2.05 -14.90
C ARG A 64 12.15 -3.00 -14.17
N GLY A 65 11.35 -3.77 -14.95
CA GLY A 65 10.37 -4.78 -14.56
C GLY A 65 10.44 -5.24 -13.10
N THR A 66 9.60 -4.68 -12.26
CA THR A 66 9.49 -5.05 -10.86
C THR A 66 8.12 -5.68 -10.62
N ALA A 67 8.01 -6.50 -9.60
CA ALA A 67 6.72 -7.02 -9.14
C ALA A 67 5.87 -5.97 -8.39
N ARG A 68 6.40 -4.74 -8.27
CA ARG A 68 5.74 -3.60 -7.64
C ARG A 68 5.00 -2.77 -8.70
N ARG A 69 4.07 -1.93 -8.28
CA ARG A 69 3.49 -0.88 -9.11
C ARG A 69 4.62 0.02 -9.63
N ALA A 70 4.59 0.35 -10.93
CA ALA A 70 5.65 1.18 -11.54
C ALA A 70 5.83 2.51 -10.78
N GLN A 71 4.72 3.12 -10.35
CA GLN A 71 4.74 4.39 -9.63
C GLN A 71 5.45 4.31 -8.27
N GLU A 72 5.34 3.21 -7.53
CA GLU A 72 6.07 3.05 -6.25
C GLU A 72 7.59 3.07 -6.45
N ALA A 73 8.07 2.52 -7.56
CA ALA A 73 9.48 2.56 -7.89
C ALA A 73 9.93 3.94 -8.40
N ILE A 74 9.03 4.69 -9.05
CA ILE A 74 9.26 6.08 -9.44
C ILE A 74 9.33 6.98 -8.21
N ASP A 75 8.44 6.78 -7.23
CA ASP A 75 8.44 7.54 -5.97
C ASP A 75 9.75 7.35 -5.19
N GLU A 76 10.34 6.14 -5.21
CA GLU A 76 11.67 5.88 -4.63
C GLU A 76 12.76 6.69 -5.36
N LEU A 77 12.72 6.80 -6.71
CA LEU A 77 13.67 7.61 -7.46
C LEU A 77 13.53 9.12 -7.15
N ILE A 78 12.29 9.60 -6.98
CA ILE A 78 12.02 10.99 -6.58
C ILE A 78 12.58 11.26 -5.19
N ALA A 79 12.35 10.36 -4.23
CA ALA A 79 12.84 10.48 -2.85
C ALA A 79 14.38 10.50 -2.75
N GLU A 80 15.09 9.87 -3.70
CA GLU A 80 16.55 9.90 -3.80
C GLU A 80 17.10 11.08 -4.60
N SER A 81 16.23 11.92 -5.19
CA SER A 81 16.63 13.02 -6.06
C SER A 81 16.80 14.32 -5.30
N HIS A 82 17.75 15.15 -5.78
CA HIS A 82 18.10 16.41 -5.14
C HIS A 82 17.34 17.60 -5.74
N PHE A 83 16.98 17.47 -7.01
CA PHE A 83 16.20 18.46 -7.76
C PHE A 83 15.16 17.74 -8.60
N MET A 84 14.14 18.48 -9.01
CA MET A 84 13.11 17.94 -9.90
C MET A 84 12.73 18.95 -10.97
N ILE A 85 12.54 18.46 -12.19
CA ILE A 85 11.99 19.21 -13.33
C ILE A 85 10.66 18.56 -13.69
N VAL A 86 9.61 19.36 -13.78
CA VAL A 86 8.28 18.89 -14.20
C VAL A 86 7.83 19.68 -15.41
N LEU A 87 7.59 18.98 -16.53
CA LEU A 87 7.19 19.58 -17.79
C LEU A 87 5.75 19.20 -18.14
N PHE A 88 4.96 20.18 -18.57
CA PHE A 88 3.62 19.99 -19.13
C PHE A 88 3.52 20.71 -20.49
N LYS A 89 2.81 20.10 -21.46
CA LYS A 89 2.56 20.69 -22.80
C LYS A 89 1.14 20.38 -23.26
N SER A 90 0.96 19.30 -24.03
CA SER A 90 -0.29 18.94 -24.68
C SER A 90 -1.03 17.86 -23.90
N ALA A 91 -0.36 16.76 -23.55
CA ALA A 91 -0.97 15.61 -22.90
C ALA A 91 -0.91 15.71 -21.38
N TRP A 92 -1.98 15.24 -20.73
CA TRP A 92 -2.01 15.14 -19.27
C TRP A 92 -1.22 13.93 -18.73
N GLY A 93 -1.02 12.92 -19.57
CA GLY A 93 -0.43 11.64 -19.23
C GLY A 93 -1.47 10.56 -18.95
N SER A 94 -1.00 9.33 -18.75
CA SER A 94 -1.85 8.18 -18.43
C SER A 94 -2.10 8.07 -16.93
N GLU A 95 -3.25 7.48 -16.56
CA GLU A 95 -3.58 7.23 -15.17
C GLU A 95 -2.57 6.25 -14.52
N PRO A 96 -2.02 6.61 -13.36
CA PRO A 96 -0.99 5.81 -12.68
C PRO A 96 -1.56 4.58 -11.95
N GLY A 97 -2.88 4.39 -11.97
CA GLY A 97 -3.56 3.38 -11.14
C GLY A 97 -3.39 3.64 -9.65
N SER A 98 -3.21 4.90 -9.28
CA SER A 98 -2.96 5.36 -7.92
C SER A 98 -4.22 5.26 -7.07
N ALA A 99 -4.08 4.69 -5.88
CA ALA A 99 -5.14 4.72 -4.87
C ALA A 99 -5.38 6.13 -4.29
N TRP A 100 -4.57 7.10 -4.69
CA TRP A 100 -4.57 8.48 -4.20
C TRP A 100 -5.47 9.44 -4.99
N GLY A 101 -6.07 8.94 -6.09
CA GLY A 101 -6.94 9.74 -6.95
C GLY A 101 -6.20 10.62 -7.94
N TYR A 102 -4.89 10.46 -8.11
CA TYR A 102 -4.16 11.13 -9.19
C TYR A 102 -4.63 10.64 -10.55
N THR A 103 -4.77 11.57 -11.46
CA THR A 103 -5.33 11.34 -12.78
C THR A 103 -4.28 11.25 -13.88
N SER A 104 -3.00 11.48 -13.52
CA SER A 104 -1.84 11.17 -14.36
C SER A 104 -0.60 10.83 -13.52
N GLY A 105 0.33 10.08 -14.11
CA GLY A 105 1.62 9.78 -13.47
C GLY A 105 2.41 11.06 -13.18
N THR A 106 2.45 12.01 -14.14
CA THR A 106 3.15 13.28 -13.96
C THR A 106 2.54 14.14 -12.86
N GLU A 107 1.22 14.08 -12.67
CA GLU A 107 0.55 14.73 -11.53
C GLU A 107 1.02 14.11 -10.21
N GLU A 108 1.03 12.77 -10.09
CA GLU A 108 1.52 12.05 -8.90
C GLU A 108 3.00 12.36 -8.62
N GLU A 109 3.84 12.37 -9.66
CA GLU A 109 5.25 12.73 -9.57
C GLU A 109 5.46 14.16 -9.04
N LEU A 110 4.72 15.15 -9.59
CA LEU A 110 4.77 16.54 -9.11
C LEU A 110 4.45 16.62 -7.61
N PHE A 111 3.37 15.99 -7.17
CA PHE A 111 2.97 16.06 -5.77
C PHE A 111 3.93 15.29 -4.86
N THR A 112 4.48 14.17 -5.30
CA THR A 112 5.54 13.44 -4.57
C THR A 112 6.78 14.33 -4.41
N GLY A 113 7.24 14.99 -5.49
CA GLY A 113 8.39 15.91 -5.44
C GLY A 113 8.18 17.08 -4.48
N LEU A 114 6.98 17.65 -4.44
CA LEU A 114 6.64 18.74 -3.51
C LEU A 114 6.60 18.24 -2.04
N LEU A 115 6.19 17.00 -1.80
CA LEU A 115 6.28 16.36 -0.48
C LEU A 115 7.72 16.21 -0.02
N GLU A 116 8.58 15.66 -0.88
CA GLU A 116 10.00 15.47 -0.58
C GLU A 116 10.72 16.81 -0.33
N LEU A 117 10.33 17.85 -1.07
CA LEU A 117 10.85 19.21 -0.86
C LEU A 117 10.53 19.75 0.54
N GLY A 118 9.36 19.41 1.08
CA GLY A 118 8.91 19.85 2.42
C GLY A 118 9.53 19.08 3.59
N GLN A 119 10.17 17.93 3.35
CA GLN A 119 10.74 17.10 4.39
C GLN A 119 12.21 17.45 4.68
N ALA A 120 12.53 17.71 5.96
CA ALA A 120 13.88 18.16 6.35
C ALA A 120 14.98 17.11 6.12
N GLU A 121 14.63 15.82 6.20
CA GLU A 121 15.59 14.71 6.10
C GLU A 121 15.80 14.19 4.68
N GLN A 122 14.97 14.61 3.73
CA GLN A 122 15.06 14.17 2.34
C GLN A 122 16.04 15.00 1.51
N PRO A 123 16.66 14.45 0.45
CA PRO A 123 17.68 15.15 -0.35
C PRO A 123 17.11 16.27 -1.23
N MET A 124 15.80 16.29 -1.54
CA MET A 124 15.17 17.27 -2.45
C MET A 124 15.38 18.70 -1.96
N ARG A 125 15.92 19.56 -2.83
CA ARG A 125 16.32 20.95 -2.52
C ARG A 125 15.49 21.98 -3.24
N ASP A 126 15.13 21.70 -4.49
CA ASP A 126 14.28 22.57 -5.30
C ASP A 126 13.53 21.78 -6.38
N LEU A 127 12.43 22.37 -6.86
CA LEU A 127 11.58 21.83 -7.89
C LEU A 127 11.22 22.93 -8.88
N TRP A 128 11.37 22.65 -10.18
CA TRP A 128 11.06 23.56 -11.28
C TRP A 128 9.90 23.01 -12.10
N VAL A 129 8.81 23.79 -12.17
CA VAL A 129 7.65 23.48 -13.01
C VAL A 129 7.67 24.37 -14.24
N ALA A 130 7.56 23.78 -15.42
CA ALA A 130 7.49 24.50 -16.68
C ALA A 130 6.29 24.07 -17.52
N PHE A 131 5.52 25.05 -18.00
CA PHE A 131 4.43 24.84 -18.94
C PHE A 131 4.90 25.31 -20.34
N ILE A 132 4.96 24.36 -21.26
CA ILE A 132 5.37 24.60 -22.64
C ILE A 132 4.12 24.99 -23.42
N ASP A 133 4.22 26.08 -24.17
CA ASP A 133 3.11 26.62 -24.95
C ASP A 133 2.66 25.63 -26.03
N ASP A 134 1.36 25.35 -26.06
CA ASP A 134 0.70 24.52 -27.05
C ASP A 134 -0.65 25.14 -27.43
N PRO A 135 -1.05 25.14 -28.72
CA PRO A 135 -2.32 25.72 -29.15
C PRO A 135 -3.56 24.94 -28.63
N ASN A 136 -3.40 23.67 -28.27
CA ASN A 136 -4.49 22.81 -27.78
C ASN A 136 -4.08 21.99 -26.54
N PRO A 137 -3.73 22.62 -25.42
CA PRO A 137 -3.36 21.90 -24.21
C PRO A 137 -4.58 21.16 -23.64
N ASN A 138 -4.33 20.03 -22.96
CA ASN A 138 -5.37 19.33 -22.24
C ASN A 138 -6.04 20.24 -21.19
N GLU A 139 -7.36 20.18 -21.06
CA GLU A 139 -8.12 21.01 -20.11
C GLU A 139 -7.62 20.90 -18.67
N ARG A 140 -7.13 19.73 -18.26
CA ARG A 140 -6.55 19.51 -16.93
C ARG A 140 -5.24 20.28 -16.72
N ILE A 141 -4.42 20.43 -17.77
CA ILE A 141 -3.20 21.26 -17.71
C ILE A 141 -3.59 22.73 -17.52
N VAL A 142 -4.57 23.20 -18.30
CA VAL A 142 -5.09 24.57 -18.17
C VAL A 142 -5.62 24.81 -16.75
N LYS A 143 -6.38 23.86 -16.23
CA LYS A 143 -6.94 23.95 -14.87
C LYS A 143 -5.85 23.95 -13.82
N LEU A 144 -4.86 23.05 -13.90
CA LEU A 144 -3.72 23.00 -12.96
C LEU A 144 -2.94 24.33 -12.98
N ARG A 145 -2.63 24.84 -14.18
CA ARG A 145 -1.95 26.13 -14.34
C ARG A 145 -2.74 27.29 -13.70
N GLN A 146 -4.07 27.31 -13.90
CA GLN A 146 -4.93 28.32 -13.31
C GLN A 146 -4.99 28.21 -11.77
N GLU A 147 -5.09 27.00 -11.24
CA GLU A 147 -5.07 26.77 -9.80
C GLU A 147 -3.76 27.22 -9.15
N ILE A 148 -2.63 27.00 -9.82
CA ILE A 148 -1.32 27.48 -9.38
C ILE A 148 -1.28 29.02 -9.35
N VAL A 149 -1.81 29.67 -10.39
CA VAL A 149 -1.89 31.15 -10.48
C VAL A 149 -2.79 31.72 -9.39
N ASP A 150 -4.00 31.20 -9.26
CA ASP A 150 -5.01 31.73 -8.34
C ASP A 150 -4.58 31.65 -6.86
N ARG A 151 -3.76 30.66 -6.55
CA ARG A 151 -3.30 30.40 -5.18
C ARG A 151 -1.91 30.95 -4.87
N HIS A 152 -1.22 31.48 -5.86
CA HIS A 152 0.20 31.92 -5.75
C HIS A 152 1.09 30.83 -5.12
N SER A 153 0.82 29.56 -5.43
CA SER A 153 1.32 28.44 -4.66
C SER A 153 2.69 27.92 -5.10
N VAL A 154 2.95 27.89 -6.41
CA VAL A 154 4.24 27.47 -6.97
C VAL A 154 4.64 28.50 -8.04
N MET A 155 5.90 28.89 -8.05
CA MET A 155 6.45 29.63 -9.19
C MET A 155 6.65 28.66 -10.34
N PHE A 156 5.98 28.89 -11.44
CA PHE A 156 6.20 28.14 -12.69
C PHE A 156 6.73 29.07 -13.77
N GLU A 157 7.32 28.49 -14.80
CA GLU A 157 7.74 29.21 -15.97
C GLU A 157 6.94 28.78 -17.20
N SER A 158 6.61 29.77 -18.07
CA SER A 158 6.03 29.49 -19.37
C SER A 158 7.17 29.37 -20.37
N ILE A 159 7.15 28.35 -21.21
CA ILE A 159 8.18 28.02 -22.18
C ILE A 159 7.56 28.12 -23.56
N THR A 160 8.14 28.96 -24.41
CA THR A 160 7.61 29.21 -25.77
C THR A 160 8.11 28.20 -26.80
N ASP A 161 9.36 27.76 -26.69
CA ASP A 161 9.97 26.78 -27.57
C ASP A 161 11.20 26.10 -26.92
N LEU A 162 11.86 25.20 -27.66
CA LEU A 162 13.04 24.47 -27.18
C LEU A 162 14.24 25.37 -26.87
N GLY A 163 14.35 26.52 -27.54
CA GLY A 163 15.42 27.49 -27.29
C GLY A 163 15.22 28.19 -25.94
N ASP A 164 14.00 28.66 -25.69
CA ASP A 164 13.58 29.25 -24.42
C ASP A 164 13.70 28.23 -23.24
N LEU A 165 13.34 26.95 -23.50
CA LEU A 165 13.55 25.87 -22.52
C LEU A 165 15.03 25.77 -22.13
N LYS A 166 15.92 25.72 -23.08
CA LYS A 166 17.38 25.61 -22.85
C LYS A 166 17.95 26.80 -22.11
N GLU A 167 17.54 28.01 -22.47
CA GLU A 167 17.98 29.25 -21.83
C GLU A 167 17.57 29.24 -20.34
N LYS A 168 16.30 29.09 -20.07
CA LYS A 168 15.76 29.09 -18.69
C LYS A 168 16.30 27.94 -17.83
N LEU A 169 16.46 26.75 -18.43
CA LEU A 169 17.05 25.61 -17.71
C LEU A 169 18.53 25.86 -17.38
N THR A 170 19.28 26.51 -18.27
CA THR A 170 20.67 26.86 -17.99
C THR A 170 20.77 27.79 -16.77
N ASP A 171 19.96 28.85 -16.73
CA ASP A 171 19.90 29.76 -15.57
C ASP A 171 19.48 29.04 -14.29
N ARG A 172 18.55 28.07 -14.41
CA ARG A 172 18.11 27.25 -13.28
C ARG A 172 19.23 26.36 -12.75
N LEU A 173 19.97 25.67 -13.62
CA LEU A 173 21.10 24.83 -13.23
C LEU A 173 22.18 25.64 -12.52
N GLU A 174 22.46 26.87 -12.99
CA GLU A 174 23.41 27.77 -12.32
C GLU A 174 22.90 28.20 -10.92
N SER A 175 21.61 28.48 -10.78
CA SER A 175 21.02 28.81 -9.48
C SER A 175 21.03 27.61 -8.51
N TRP A 176 20.89 26.39 -9.00
CA TRP A 176 20.93 25.17 -8.20
C TRP A 176 22.34 24.83 -7.68
N GLU A 177 23.39 25.27 -8.37
CA GLU A 177 24.76 25.13 -7.81
C GLU A 177 24.90 25.82 -6.45
N ALA A 178 24.25 26.97 -6.25
CA ALA A 178 24.24 27.66 -4.96
C ALA A 178 23.49 26.88 -3.85
N LEU A 179 22.62 25.97 -4.23
CA LEU A 179 21.86 25.13 -3.31
C LEU A 179 22.52 23.75 -3.09
N ALA A 180 23.64 23.46 -3.76
CA ALA A 180 24.26 22.15 -3.76
C ALA A 180 24.62 21.63 -2.36
N ASP A 181 25.09 22.53 -1.48
CA ASP A 181 25.55 22.19 -0.12
C ASP A 181 24.53 22.54 0.97
N THR A 182 23.39 23.14 0.62
CA THR A 182 22.47 23.68 1.61
C THR A 182 21.04 23.22 1.35
N LYS A 183 20.48 22.46 2.27
CA LYS A 183 19.04 22.21 2.31
C LYS A 183 18.38 23.27 3.20
N ILE A 184 17.57 24.11 2.59
CA ILE A 184 16.67 25.01 3.33
C ILE A 184 15.30 24.30 3.30
N PRO A 185 14.76 23.82 4.44
CA PRO A 185 13.41 23.29 4.48
C PRO A 185 12.46 24.39 4.01
N ARG A 186 11.83 24.21 2.86
CA ARG A 186 10.83 25.15 2.37
C ARG A 186 9.48 24.76 2.94
N HIS A 187 8.77 25.73 3.48
CA HIS A 187 7.38 25.52 3.89
C HIS A 187 6.55 25.23 2.64
N VAL A 188 5.91 24.07 2.62
CA VAL A 188 5.10 23.60 1.49
C VAL A 188 3.65 24.13 1.62
N ASP A 189 3.50 25.40 1.99
CA ASP A 189 2.20 26.12 1.86
C ASP A 189 1.75 26.30 0.39
N LEU A 190 2.39 25.58 -0.51
CA LEU A 190 2.45 25.86 -1.93
C LEU A 190 1.67 24.86 -2.79
N LEU A 191 1.01 23.87 -2.19
CA LEU A 191 0.18 22.96 -2.97
C LEU A 191 -1.23 23.52 -3.15
N PRO A 192 -1.88 23.27 -4.30
CA PRO A 192 -3.33 23.45 -4.40
C PRO A 192 -3.98 22.78 -3.19
N SER A 193 -4.91 23.43 -2.51
CA SER A 193 -5.49 22.91 -1.25
C SER A 193 -6.02 21.49 -1.42
N SER A 194 -6.51 21.14 -2.61
CA SER A 194 -6.93 19.79 -2.96
C SER A 194 -5.76 18.79 -2.95
N GLY A 195 -4.60 19.15 -3.49
CA GLY A 195 -3.42 18.27 -3.46
C GLY A 195 -2.82 18.13 -2.07
N MET A 196 -2.71 19.23 -1.32
CA MET A 196 -2.27 19.21 0.09
C MET A 196 -3.18 18.36 0.96
N ASP A 197 -4.49 18.47 0.76
CA ASP A 197 -5.46 17.72 1.52
C ASP A 197 -5.37 16.21 1.21
N VAL A 198 -5.15 15.83 -0.05
CA VAL A 198 -4.92 14.43 -0.45
C VAL A 198 -3.67 13.87 0.22
N LEU A 199 -2.55 14.58 0.15
CA LEU A 199 -1.28 14.13 0.76
C LEU A 199 -1.35 14.09 2.28
N ARG A 200 -1.97 15.09 2.90
CA ARG A 200 -2.19 15.12 4.34
C ARG A 200 -3.09 13.98 4.79
N ALA A 201 -4.17 13.73 4.07
CA ALA A 201 -5.08 12.62 4.32
C ALA A 201 -4.35 11.27 4.21
N ALA A 202 -3.53 11.10 3.18
CA ALA A 202 -2.73 9.91 2.97
C ALA A 202 -1.71 9.67 4.10
N ASN A 203 -0.94 10.70 4.48
CA ASN A 203 0.00 10.62 5.60
C ASN A 203 -0.70 10.29 6.93
N LEU A 204 -1.84 10.93 7.20
CA LEU A 204 -2.66 10.63 8.38
C LEU A 204 -3.16 9.19 8.37
N ARG A 205 -3.57 8.68 7.20
CA ARG A 205 -4.01 7.28 7.04
C ARG A 205 -2.87 6.31 7.33
N LEU A 206 -1.71 6.47 6.68
CA LEU A 206 -0.54 5.61 6.89
C LEU A 206 -0.08 5.64 8.35
N ARG A 207 -0.01 6.83 8.93
CA ARG A 207 0.31 7.00 10.35
C ARG A 207 -0.70 6.28 11.24
N GLY A 208 -1.99 6.44 10.94
CA GLY A 208 -3.07 5.81 11.70
C GLY A 208 -3.01 4.28 11.64
N GLU A 209 -2.81 3.70 10.44
CA GLU A 209 -2.64 2.26 10.25
C GLU A 209 -1.42 1.75 11.05
N LYS A 210 -0.28 2.42 10.95
CA LYS A 210 0.93 2.06 11.70
C LYS A 210 0.76 2.16 13.23
N LEU A 211 0.06 3.17 13.72
CA LEU A 211 -0.23 3.32 15.16
C LEU A 211 -1.10 2.16 15.67
N VAL A 212 -2.09 1.73 14.88
CA VAL A 212 -2.90 0.53 15.21
C VAL A 212 -2.03 -0.70 15.29
N ASP A 213 -1.13 -0.93 14.33
CA ASP A 213 -0.23 -2.08 14.30
C ASP A 213 0.75 -2.07 15.49
N LEU A 214 1.17 -0.89 15.93
CA LEU A 214 2.01 -0.71 17.13
C LEU A 214 1.24 -0.83 18.47
N GLY A 215 -0.07 -1.15 18.43
CA GLY A 215 -0.90 -1.32 19.60
C GLY A 215 -1.33 -0.01 20.28
N GLN A 216 -1.43 1.06 19.51
CA GLN A 216 -1.95 2.37 19.92
C GLN A 216 -3.28 2.69 19.22
N PRO A 217 -4.37 1.92 19.47
CA PRO A 217 -5.61 2.00 18.70
C PRO A 217 -6.31 3.36 18.83
N ASP A 218 -6.23 4.04 19.95
CA ASP A 218 -6.88 5.34 20.14
C ASP A 218 -6.20 6.45 19.31
N ALA A 219 -4.88 6.49 19.34
CA ALA A 219 -4.10 7.41 18.49
C ALA A 219 -4.28 7.08 17.00
N GLY A 220 -4.29 5.80 16.65
CA GLY A 220 -4.59 5.32 15.31
C GLY A 220 -5.99 5.71 14.84
N ARG A 221 -7.00 5.56 15.71
CA ARG A 221 -8.38 6.01 15.46
C ARG A 221 -8.45 7.51 15.16
N ALA A 222 -7.79 8.32 15.97
CA ALA A 222 -7.80 9.78 15.80
C ALA A 222 -7.22 10.16 14.42
N ALA A 223 -6.07 9.59 14.04
CA ALA A 223 -5.43 9.85 12.76
C ALA A 223 -6.27 9.36 11.57
N LEU A 224 -6.83 8.15 11.64
CA LEU A 224 -7.69 7.61 10.57
C LEU A 224 -9.00 8.40 10.43
N LYS A 225 -9.58 8.87 11.53
CA LYS A 225 -10.77 9.71 11.52
C LYS A 225 -10.49 11.08 10.89
N GLU A 226 -9.35 11.68 11.23
CA GLU A 226 -8.90 12.95 10.63
C GLU A 226 -8.65 12.76 9.13
N ALA A 227 -7.96 11.68 8.71
CA ALA A 227 -7.79 11.34 7.30
C ALA A 227 -9.13 11.23 6.56
N ALA A 228 -10.09 10.48 7.11
CA ALA A 228 -11.42 10.30 6.50
C ALA A 228 -12.25 11.60 6.44
N ALA A 229 -11.94 12.61 7.27
CA ALA A 229 -12.61 13.89 7.24
C ALA A 229 -12.33 14.71 5.97
N PHE A 230 -11.21 14.42 5.27
CA PHE A 230 -10.91 14.98 3.96
C PHE A 230 -11.81 14.39 2.84
N GLY A 231 -12.54 13.31 3.12
CA GLY A 231 -13.54 12.74 2.21
C GLY A 231 -12.97 11.85 1.12
N GLY A 232 -11.66 11.59 1.08
CA GLY A 232 -11.05 10.69 0.12
C GLY A 232 -11.58 9.25 0.27
N PRO A 233 -11.92 8.56 -0.84
CA PRO A 233 -12.54 7.23 -0.76
C PRO A 233 -11.61 6.18 -0.15
N VAL A 234 -10.31 6.28 -0.34
CA VAL A 234 -9.30 5.37 0.22
C VAL A 234 -9.20 5.53 1.74
N GLU A 235 -9.20 6.77 2.22
CA GLU A 235 -9.19 7.13 3.64
C GLU A 235 -10.50 6.68 4.33
N LEU A 236 -11.63 6.87 3.65
CA LEU A 236 -12.92 6.36 4.11
C LEU A 236 -12.94 4.84 4.25
N LEU A 237 -12.36 4.11 3.26
CA LEU A 237 -12.25 2.65 3.32
C LEU A 237 -11.27 2.19 4.41
N ALA A 238 -10.15 2.88 4.62
CA ALA A 238 -9.22 2.58 5.70
C ALA A 238 -9.86 2.77 7.08
N TYR A 239 -10.56 3.89 7.26
CA TYR A 239 -11.29 4.16 8.49
C TYR A 239 -12.42 3.15 8.72
N ALA A 240 -13.17 2.78 7.67
CA ALA A 240 -14.19 1.74 7.75
C ALA A 240 -13.63 0.38 8.20
N ARG A 241 -12.44 -0.01 7.69
CA ARG A 241 -11.74 -1.22 8.13
C ARG A 241 -11.42 -1.19 9.62
N PHE A 242 -10.93 -0.04 10.10
CA PHE A 242 -10.65 0.17 11.52
C PHE A 242 -11.92 0.06 12.36
N LEU A 243 -12.99 0.80 12.01
CA LEU A 243 -14.27 0.80 12.70
C LEU A 243 -14.89 -0.61 12.76
N ARG A 244 -14.85 -1.36 11.65
CA ARG A 244 -15.35 -2.74 11.59
C ARG A 244 -14.59 -3.65 12.56
N ARG A 245 -13.26 -3.54 12.66
CA ARG A 245 -12.45 -4.33 13.60
C ARG A 245 -12.76 -3.97 15.06
N GLY A 246 -13.03 -2.72 15.35
CA GLY A 246 -13.42 -2.21 16.66
C GLY A 246 -14.91 -2.40 17.00
N GLY A 247 -15.71 -3.02 16.11
CA GLY A 247 -17.13 -3.31 16.37
C GLY A 247 -18.09 -2.15 16.04
N ASP A 248 -17.61 -0.98 15.64
CA ASP A 248 -18.47 0.11 15.15
C ASP A 248 -18.92 -0.17 13.71
N LEU A 249 -19.87 -1.09 13.57
CA LEU A 249 -20.36 -1.55 12.27
C LEU A 249 -21.24 -0.50 11.57
N VAL A 250 -21.85 0.40 12.34
CA VAL A 250 -22.67 1.50 11.77
C VAL A 250 -21.76 2.53 11.13
N GLY A 251 -20.75 3.02 11.85
CA GLY A 251 -19.76 3.94 11.31
C GLY A 251 -18.99 3.36 10.13
N ALA A 252 -18.64 2.08 10.18
CA ALA A 252 -18.00 1.37 9.07
C ALA A 252 -18.90 1.34 7.82
N TYR A 253 -20.19 1.06 7.98
CA TYR A 253 -21.15 1.03 6.86
C TYR A 253 -21.27 2.42 6.21
N VAL A 254 -21.44 3.47 7.00
CA VAL A 254 -21.54 4.85 6.51
C VAL A 254 -20.27 5.25 5.73
N SER A 255 -19.09 4.91 6.25
CA SER A 255 -17.82 5.24 5.60
C SER A 255 -17.64 4.49 4.27
N THR A 256 -18.02 3.21 4.21
CA THR A 256 -17.99 2.46 2.94
C THR A 256 -19.01 2.96 1.93
N GLN A 257 -20.21 3.38 2.40
CA GLN A 257 -21.23 3.95 1.54
C GLN A 257 -20.77 5.24 0.84
N LYS A 258 -20.14 6.16 1.60
CA LYS A 258 -19.57 7.38 1.03
C LYS A 258 -18.47 7.10 0.00
N ALA A 259 -17.61 6.11 0.26
CA ALA A 259 -16.59 5.72 -0.69
C ALA A 259 -17.18 5.15 -1.99
N ILE A 260 -18.25 4.36 -1.89
CA ILE A 260 -18.98 3.83 -3.05
C ILE A 260 -19.58 4.97 -3.87
N GLU A 261 -20.27 5.92 -3.23
CA GLU A 261 -20.89 7.08 -3.89
C GLU A 261 -19.84 7.85 -4.71
N TYR A 262 -18.67 8.12 -4.11
CA TYR A 262 -17.56 8.80 -4.80
C TYR A 262 -17.12 8.04 -6.06
N PHE A 263 -16.92 6.72 -5.99
CA PHE A 263 -16.46 5.94 -7.13
C PHE A 263 -17.54 5.74 -8.20
N VAL A 264 -18.80 5.64 -7.80
CA VAL A 264 -19.92 5.52 -8.75
C VAL A 264 -20.14 6.84 -9.51
N GLU A 265 -20.05 7.98 -8.83
CA GLU A 265 -20.12 9.31 -9.46
C GLU A 265 -18.96 9.57 -10.44
N GLY A 266 -17.78 9.01 -10.17
CA GLY A 266 -16.60 9.09 -11.02
C GLY A 266 -16.70 8.29 -12.34
N GLY A 267 -17.74 7.45 -12.49
CA GLY A 267 -18.05 6.75 -13.72
C GLY A 267 -17.22 5.49 -14.00
N PRO A 268 -17.21 4.99 -15.26
CA PRO A 268 -16.64 3.68 -15.61
C PRO A 268 -15.13 3.52 -15.30
N LEU A 269 -14.38 4.60 -15.28
CA LEU A 269 -12.95 4.59 -14.96
C LEU A 269 -12.65 4.09 -13.55
N TYR A 270 -13.59 4.27 -12.62
CA TYR A 270 -13.49 3.82 -11.25
C TYR A 270 -14.19 2.50 -10.96
N SER A 271 -14.64 1.77 -11.98
CA SER A 271 -15.45 0.55 -11.81
C SER A 271 -14.75 -0.51 -10.94
N ALA A 272 -13.45 -0.71 -11.09
CA ALA A 272 -12.69 -1.66 -10.29
C ALA A 272 -12.55 -1.19 -8.82
N LEU A 273 -12.37 0.11 -8.58
CA LEU A 273 -12.32 0.70 -7.23
C LEU A 273 -13.70 0.67 -6.57
N ALA A 274 -14.77 0.92 -7.33
CA ALA A 274 -16.15 0.75 -6.86
C ALA A 274 -16.39 -0.71 -6.44
N ALA A 275 -15.95 -1.68 -7.24
CA ALA A 275 -16.05 -3.10 -6.91
C ALA A 275 -15.33 -3.44 -5.58
N ASP A 276 -14.12 -2.90 -5.35
CA ASP A 276 -13.41 -3.09 -4.08
C ASP A 276 -14.14 -2.44 -2.90
N ALA A 277 -14.75 -1.26 -3.11
CA ALA A 277 -15.54 -0.58 -2.09
C ALA A 277 -16.82 -1.36 -1.74
N PHE A 278 -17.52 -1.93 -2.73
CA PHE A 278 -18.65 -2.83 -2.48
C PHE A 278 -18.22 -4.10 -1.73
N SER A 279 -17.06 -4.68 -2.04
CA SER A 279 -16.51 -5.80 -1.29
C SER A 279 -16.22 -5.40 0.18
N ALA A 280 -15.66 -4.20 0.41
CA ALA A 280 -15.45 -3.69 1.76
C ALA A 280 -16.76 -3.53 2.54
N GLN A 281 -17.84 -3.02 1.89
CA GLN A 281 -19.15 -2.91 2.48
C GLN A 281 -19.77 -4.28 2.79
N ALA A 282 -19.60 -5.25 1.89
CA ALA A 282 -20.06 -6.61 2.11
C ALA A 282 -19.43 -7.26 3.35
N ARG A 283 -18.14 -6.99 3.61
CA ARG A 283 -17.48 -7.44 4.85
C ARG A 283 -18.10 -6.79 6.10
N VAL A 284 -18.55 -5.54 6.02
CA VAL A 284 -19.29 -4.87 7.11
C VAL A 284 -20.64 -5.53 7.32
N LEU A 285 -21.40 -5.77 6.24
CA LEU A 285 -22.68 -6.46 6.29
C LEU A 285 -22.55 -7.88 6.89
N SER A 286 -21.51 -8.62 6.49
CA SER A 286 -21.22 -9.93 7.06
C SER A 286 -20.92 -9.86 8.57
N ALA A 287 -20.22 -8.82 9.02
CA ALA A 287 -19.96 -8.59 10.44
C ALA A 287 -21.24 -8.23 11.22
N GLN A 288 -22.24 -7.60 10.56
CA GLN A 288 -23.57 -7.34 11.10
C GLN A 288 -24.48 -8.58 11.10
N GLY A 289 -24.00 -9.73 10.59
CA GLY A 289 -24.81 -10.94 10.41
C GLY A 289 -25.72 -10.93 9.16
N ARG A 290 -25.66 -9.87 8.33
CA ARG A 290 -26.46 -9.69 7.12
C ARG A 290 -25.79 -10.37 5.92
N HIS A 291 -25.61 -11.68 6.00
CA HIS A 291 -24.80 -12.44 5.04
C HIS A 291 -25.43 -12.49 3.64
N ILE A 292 -26.77 -12.53 3.52
CA ILE A 292 -27.48 -12.50 2.22
C ILE A 292 -27.28 -11.15 1.52
N ASP A 293 -27.37 -10.06 2.27
CA ASP A 293 -27.11 -8.72 1.70
C ASP A 293 -25.65 -8.58 1.27
N ALA A 294 -24.72 -9.19 2.03
CA ALA A 294 -23.30 -9.22 1.66
C ALA A 294 -23.07 -9.95 0.34
N ILE A 295 -23.73 -11.12 0.14
CA ILE A 295 -23.65 -11.87 -1.13
C ILE A 295 -24.15 -10.98 -2.28
N GLY A 296 -25.32 -10.35 -2.15
CA GLY A 296 -25.84 -9.47 -3.21
C GLY A 296 -24.92 -8.30 -3.55
N ARG A 297 -24.21 -7.71 -2.55
CA ARG A 297 -23.23 -6.66 -2.80
C ARG A 297 -21.98 -7.17 -3.52
N LEU A 298 -21.51 -8.37 -3.19
CA LEU A 298 -20.37 -8.99 -3.83
C LEU A 298 -20.66 -9.43 -5.27
N GLU A 299 -21.85 -9.97 -5.52
CA GLU A 299 -22.31 -10.30 -6.88
C GLU A 299 -22.40 -9.03 -7.74
N HIS A 300 -22.96 -7.95 -7.19
CA HIS A 300 -22.97 -6.65 -7.88
C HIS A 300 -21.54 -6.16 -8.15
N ALA A 301 -20.64 -6.26 -7.19
CA ALA A 301 -19.24 -5.88 -7.38
C ALA A 301 -18.58 -6.63 -8.56
N LEU A 302 -18.89 -7.93 -8.74
CA LEU A 302 -18.39 -8.69 -9.89
C LEU A 302 -18.88 -8.14 -11.23
N THR A 303 -20.12 -7.62 -11.29
CA THR A 303 -20.65 -7.04 -12.55
C THR A 303 -19.96 -5.75 -12.96
N LEU A 304 -19.30 -5.07 -12.03
CA LEU A 304 -18.54 -3.84 -12.31
C LEU A 304 -17.15 -4.11 -12.91
N LEU A 305 -16.64 -5.32 -12.79
CA LEU A 305 -15.30 -5.69 -13.27
C LEU A 305 -15.34 -6.05 -14.75
N LEU A 306 -15.52 -5.05 -15.61
CA LEU A 306 -15.58 -5.21 -17.07
C LEU A 306 -14.20 -5.39 -17.71
N ALA A 307 -13.15 -4.80 -17.12
CA ALA A 307 -11.78 -4.95 -17.57
C ALA A 307 -11.21 -6.34 -17.20
N ASP A 308 -10.28 -6.83 -18.02
CA ASP A 308 -9.55 -8.08 -17.77
C ASP A 308 -8.05 -7.83 -17.59
N ASP A 309 -7.70 -6.68 -16.98
CA ASP A 309 -6.33 -6.38 -16.57
C ASP A 309 -5.95 -7.09 -15.25
N ALA A 310 -4.66 -7.00 -14.91
CA ALA A 310 -4.12 -7.66 -13.72
C ALA A 310 -4.75 -7.15 -12.42
N TYR A 311 -5.13 -5.86 -12.36
CA TYR A 311 -5.75 -5.26 -11.20
C TYR A 311 -7.19 -5.73 -11.00
N ALA A 312 -8.00 -5.70 -12.07
CA ALA A 312 -9.38 -6.19 -12.03
C ALA A 312 -9.44 -7.68 -11.69
N ARG A 313 -8.51 -8.50 -12.24
CA ARG A 313 -8.39 -9.93 -11.89
C ARG A 313 -8.07 -10.13 -10.41
N ALA A 314 -7.18 -9.33 -9.83
CA ALA A 314 -6.86 -9.41 -8.41
C ALA A 314 -8.07 -9.08 -7.53
N ILE A 315 -8.83 -8.03 -7.87
CA ILE A 315 -10.06 -7.66 -7.17
C ILE A 315 -11.10 -8.78 -7.30
N ARG A 316 -11.29 -9.33 -8.50
CA ARG A 316 -12.22 -10.45 -8.76
C ARG A 316 -11.92 -11.63 -7.84
N CYS A 317 -10.66 -12.04 -7.72
CA CYS A 317 -10.26 -13.13 -6.81
C CYS A 317 -10.57 -12.82 -5.35
N ARG A 318 -10.36 -11.58 -4.89
CA ARG A 318 -10.72 -11.17 -3.53
C ARG A 318 -12.22 -11.19 -3.28
N ILE A 319 -13.03 -10.74 -4.25
CA ILE A 319 -14.48 -10.78 -4.17
C ILE A 319 -14.98 -12.22 -4.12
N LEU A 320 -14.41 -13.13 -4.92
CA LEU A 320 -14.72 -14.54 -4.89
C LEU A 320 -14.40 -15.19 -3.52
N ASP A 321 -13.27 -14.82 -2.91
CA ASP A 321 -12.96 -15.25 -1.54
C ASP A 321 -14.02 -14.75 -0.54
N ASP A 322 -14.41 -13.47 -0.62
CA ASP A 322 -15.44 -12.88 0.24
C ASP A 322 -16.80 -13.55 0.03
N LEU A 323 -17.18 -13.87 -1.23
CA LEU A 323 -18.36 -14.65 -1.56
C LEU A 323 -18.30 -16.04 -0.93
N GLY A 324 -17.18 -16.74 -1.06
CA GLY A 324 -17.00 -18.04 -0.44
C GLY A 324 -17.18 -17.99 1.09
N LEU A 325 -16.62 -16.95 1.73
CA LEU A 325 -16.79 -16.72 3.16
C LEU A 325 -18.27 -16.43 3.52
N ALA A 326 -18.97 -15.63 2.71
CA ALA A 326 -20.37 -15.29 2.95
C ALA A 326 -21.29 -16.51 2.74
N HIS A 327 -21.07 -17.32 1.68
CA HIS A 327 -21.81 -18.58 1.44
C HIS A 327 -21.63 -19.56 2.60
N ARG A 328 -20.41 -19.69 3.13
CA ARG A 328 -20.19 -20.52 4.33
C ARG A 328 -21.02 -20.06 5.53
N LYS A 329 -21.21 -18.74 5.70
CA LYS A 329 -22.02 -18.19 6.81
C LYS A 329 -23.52 -18.44 6.67
N VAL A 330 -24.01 -18.59 5.44
CA VAL A 330 -25.42 -18.97 5.17
C VAL A 330 -25.60 -20.48 5.02
N ASN A 331 -24.59 -21.28 5.41
CA ASN A 331 -24.60 -22.74 5.35
C ASN A 331 -24.76 -23.29 3.92
N ASP A 332 -24.11 -22.63 2.95
CA ASP A 332 -23.97 -23.10 1.57
C ASP A 332 -22.50 -23.47 1.26
N PRO A 333 -22.04 -24.67 1.70
CA PRO A 333 -20.68 -25.10 1.45
C PRO A 333 -20.38 -25.32 -0.04
N SER A 334 -21.37 -25.67 -0.85
CA SER A 334 -21.20 -25.82 -2.28
C SER A 334 -20.91 -24.49 -2.98
N GLY A 335 -21.65 -23.44 -2.62
CA GLY A 335 -21.38 -22.08 -3.10
C GLY A 335 -20.01 -21.57 -2.64
N ALA A 336 -19.67 -21.81 -1.38
CA ALA A 336 -18.37 -21.46 -0.83
C ALA A 336 -17.23 -22.13 -1.61
N ARG A 337 -17.30 -23.43 -1.83
CA ARG A 337 -16.31 -24.22 -2.56
C ARG A 337 -16.11 -23.69 -3.98
N ARG A 338 -17.21 -23.55 -4.75
CA ARG A 338 -17.14 -23.03 -6.14
C ARG A 338 -16.39 -21.70 -6.21
N ASN A 339 -16.68 -20.75 -5.31
CA ASN A 339 -16.06 -19.45 -5.32
C ASN A 339 -14.56 -19.53 -4.97
N PHE A 340 -14.18 -20.31 -3.94
CA PHE A 340 -12.78 -20.49 -3.57
C PHE A 340 -11.98 -21.21 -4.64
N GLU A 341 -12.53 -22.25 -5.29
CA GLU A 341 -11.89 -22.96 -6.39
C GLU A 341 -11.69 -22.08 -7.61
N THR A 342 -12.69 -21.24 -7.94
CA THR A 342 -12.58 -20.26 -9.04
C THR A 342 -11.45 -19.25 -8.76
N ALA A 343 -11.37 -18.73 -7.53
CA ALA A 343 -10.29 -17.82 -7.14
C ALA A 343 -8.92 -18.53 -7.18
N LEU A 344 -8.85 -19.77 -6.69
CA LEU A 344 -7.62 -20.57 -6.70
C LEU A 344 -7.11 -20.79 -8.12
N GLN A 345 -8.01 -21.20 -9.03
CA GLN A 345 -7.65 -21.46 -10.43
C GLN A 345 -7.09 -20.19 -11.11
N ALA A 346 -7.79 -19.05 -10.95
CA ALA A 346 -7.35 -17.78 -11.52
C ALA A 346 -5.98 -17.33 -10.97
N ARG A 347 -5.70 -17.56 -9.69
CA ARG A 347 -4.40 -17.24 -9.07
C ARG A 347 -3.29 -18.16 -9.54
N ARG A 348 -3.57 -19.48 -9.74
CA ARG A 348 -2.61 -20.42 -10.30
C ARG A 348 -2.23 -20.04 -11.74
N GLU A 349 -3.21 -19.70 -12.56
CA GLU A 349 -2.98 -19.23 -13.94
C GLU A 349 -2.16 -17.94 -13.99
N ALA A 350 -2.31 -17.06 -12.98
CA ALA A 350 -1.55 -15.84 -12.86
C ALA A 350 -0.16 -16.02 -12.22
N GLY A 351 0.21 -17.22 -11.76
CA GLY A 351 1.49 -17.50 -11.11
C GLY A 351 1.69 -16.79 -9.76
N ARG A 352 0.59 -16.54 -9.01
CA ARG A 352 0.60 -15.77 -7.76
C ARG A 352 0.64 -16.68 -6.53
N ASP A 353 1.79 -17.29 -6.25
CA ASP A 353 1.93 -18.33 -5.22
C ASP A 353 1.42 -17.93 -3.82
N ASN A 354 1.70 -16.71 -3.36
CA ASN A 354 1.19 -16.23 -2.05
C ASN A 354 -0.34 -16.14 -2.02
N GLU A 355 -0.96 -15.72 -3.12
CA GLU A 355 -2.42 -15.63 -3.22
C GLU A 355 -3.05 -17.02 -3.40
N VAL A 356 -2.37 -17.95 -4.08
CA VAL A 356 -2.73 -19.38 -4.13
C VAL A 356 -2.80 -19.95 -2.73
N CYS A 357 -1.79 -19.70 -1.89
CA CYS A 357 -1.77 -20.11 -0.51
C CYS A 357 -2.99 -19.59 0.28
N GLN A 358 -3.42 -18.36 0.03
CA GLN A 358 -4.62 -17.82 0.68
C GLN A 358 -5.90 -18.58 0.30
N SER A 359 -6.08 -18.90 -1.00
CA SER A 359 -7.23 -19.69 -1.47
C SER A 359 -7.21 -21.12 -0.87
N LEU A 360 -6.04 -21.76 -0.83
CA LEU A 360 -5.88 -23.09 -0.23
C LEU A 360 -6.24 -23.08 1.27
N ILE A 361 -5.85 -22.04 2.02
CA ILE A 361 -6.22 -21.87 3.42
C ILE A 361 -7.75 -21.74 3.57
N ASN A 362 -8.40 -20.99 2.68
CA ASN A 362 -9.86 -20.83 2.71
C ASN A 362 -10.57 -22.16 2.44
N LEU A 363 -10.12 -22.93 1.42
CA LEU A 363 -10.63 -24.27 1.14
C LEU A 363 -10.40 -25.21 2.31
N ALA A 364 -9.20 -25.27 2.85
CA ALA A 364 -8.92 -26.15 3.98
C ALA A 364 -9.79 -25.82 5.20
N ARG A 365 -10.06 -24.55 5.49
CA ARG A 365 -11.02 -24.16 6.55
C ARG A 365 -12.45 -24.58 6.25
N LEU A 366 -12.85 -24.64 4.99
CA LEU A 366 -14.13 -25.18 4.58
C LEU A 366 -14.17 -26.69 4.85
N GLU A 367 -13.14 -27.43 4.41
CA GLU A 367 -13.06 -28.88 4.60
C GLU A 367 -13.04 -29.26 6.10
N VAL A 368 -12.35 -28.50 6.94
CA VAL A 368 -12.39 -28.70 8.41
C VAL A 368 -13.83 -28.53 8.93
N ALA A 369 -14.60 -27.59 8.39
CA ALA A 369 -15.99 -27.39 8.81
C ALA A 369 -16.92 -28.52 8.33
N GLU A 370 -16.66 -29.07 7.14
CA GLU A 370 -17.41 -30.21 6.57
C GLU A 370 -16.97 -31.57 7.15
N GLY A 371 -15.87 -31.62 7.91
CA GLY A 371 -15.34 -32.85 8.49
C GLY A 371 -14.36 -33.59 7.60
N GLU A 372 -14.04 -33.07 6.42
CA GLU A 372 -13.09 -33.65 5.45
C GLU A 372 -11.65 -33.35 5.85
N LEU A 373 -11.22 -33.90 6.99
CA LEU A 373 -9.97 -33.51 7.66
C LEU A 373 -8.72 -33.89 6.87
N ASP A 374 -8.75 -34.98 6.10
CA ASP A 374 -7.59 -35.41 5.30
C ASP A 374 -7.40 -34.50 4.09
N THR A 375 -8.49 -34.06 3.45
CA THR A 375 -8.47 -33.05 2.39
C THR A 375 -7.96 -31.72 2.91
N ALA A 376 -8.42 -31.31 4.08
CA ALA A 376 -7.93 -30.09 4.73
C ALA A 376 -6.43 -30.15 5.04
N ALA A 377 -5.93 -31.30 5.52
CA ALA A 377 -4.51 -31.52 5.74
C ALA A 377 -3.70 -31.39 4.44
N GLY A 378 -4.18 -31.99 3.33
CA GLY A 378 -3.55 -31.89 2.04
C GLY A 378 -3.38 -30.47 1.55
N TYR A 379 -4.42 -29.62 1.66
CA TYR A 379 -4.33 -28.20 1.33
C TYR A 379 -3.32 -27.45 2.21
N ALA A 380 -3.31 -27.71 3.51
CA ALA A 380 -2.37 -27.09 4.42
C ALA A 380 -0.92 -27.48 4.14
N ASP A 381 -0.66 -28.74 3.82
CA ASP A 381 0.66 -29.26 3.45
C ASP A 381 1.14 -28.63 2.11
N GLU A 382 0.23 -28.40 1.14
CA GLU A 382 0.54 -27.69 -0.11
C GLU A 382 0.98 -26.25 0.20
N VAL A 383 0.29 -25.55 1.11
CA VAL A 383 0.67 -24.19 1.53
C VAL A 383 2.06 -24.18 2.17
N ILE A 384 2.32 -25.07 3.15
CA ILE A 384 3.62 -25.14 3.84
C ILE A 384 4.74 -25.45 2.82
N THR A 385 4.48 -26.33 1.86
CA THR A 385 5.46 -26.70 0.83
C THR A 385 5.75 -25.52 -0.10
N THR A 386 4.72 -24.81 -0.55
CA THR A 386 4.83 -23.63 -1.43
C THR A 386 5.62 -22.52 -0.75
N LEU A 387 5.34 -22.26 0.54
CA LEU A 387 5.98 -21.18 1.29
C LEU A 387 7.38 -21.50 1.83
N ARG A 388 7.85 -22.76 1.71
CA ARG A 388 9.12 -23.23 2.34
C ARG A 388 10.34 -22.37 1.99
N ARG A 389 10.35 -21.72 0.82
CA ARG A 389 11.47 -20.91 0.32
C ARG A 389 11.22 -19.41 0.40
N THR A 390 10.09 -19.00 0.94
CA THR A 390 9.74 -17.58 1.08
C THR A 390 10.05 -17.10 2.51
N PRO A 391 10.28 -15.80 2.71
CA PRO A 391 10.46 -15.24 4.04
C PRO A 391 9.24 -15.50 4.95
N PRO A 392 9.44 -15.65 6.27
CA PRO A 392 8.35 -15.82 7.22
C PRO A 392 7.26 -14.76 7.04
N SER A 393 6.01 -15.18 7.01
CA SER A 393 4.85 -14.31 6.80
C SER A 393 3.64 -14.84 7.57
N GLY A 394 2.59 -14.02 7.67
CA GLY A 394 1.32 -14.45 8.28
C GLY A 394 0.68 -15.68 7.59
N LEU A 395 0.99 -15.93 6.31
CA LEU A 395 0.51 -17.13 5.62
C LEU A 395 1.16 -18.41 6.19
N HIS A 396 2.44 -18.39 6.55
CA HIS A 396 3.11 -19.50 7.22
C HIS A 396 2.45 -19.82 8.55
N ALA A 397 2.25 -18.78 9.39
CA ALA A 397 1.58 -18.96 10.68
C ALA A 397 0.15 -19.50 10.49
N ASN A 398 -0.62 -18.96 9.54
CA ASN A 398 -1.97 -19.43 9.23
C ASN A 398 -2.02 -20.91 8.80
N ALA A 399 -1.07 -21.34 7.98
CA ALA A 399 -0.98 -22.75 7.55
C ALA A 399 -0.66 -23.67 8.74
N GLU A 400 0.30 -23.30 9.55
CA GLU A 400 0.67 -24.07 10.75
C GLU A 400 -0.48 -24.11 11.78
N VAL A 401 -1.19 -23.00 12.01
CA VAL A 401 -2.43 -22.97 12.83
C VAL A 401 -3.47 -23.95 12.26
N LEU A 402 -3.64 -23.97 10.95
CA LEU A 402 -4.61 -24.83 10.30
C LEU A 402 -4.29 -26.31 10.50
N VAL A 403 -3.01 -26.71 10.33
CA VAL A 403 -2.58 -28.09 10.62
C VAL A 403 -2.84 -28.43 12.08
N ALA A 404 -2.50 -27.55 13.02
CA ALA A 404 -2.78 -27.76 14.45
C ALA A 404 -4.28 -27.98 14.70
N GLN A 405 -5.15 -27.19 14.07
CA GLN A 405 -6.61 -27.36 14.17
C GLN A 405 -7.09 -28.68 13.56
N VAL A 406 -6.54 -29.11 12.42
CA VAL A 406 -6.86 -30.42 11.83
C VAL A 406 -6.47 -31.54 12.78
N ARG A 407 -5.24 -31.53 13.33
CA ARG A 407 -4.78 -32.55 14.30
C ARG A 407 -5.65 -32.58 15.55
N LEU A 408 -6.02 -31.41 16.06
CA LEU A 408 -6.95 -31.30 17.20
C LEU A 408 -8.31 -31.96 16.90
N ARG A 409 -8.88 -31.68 15.69
CA ARG A 409 -10.15 -32.32 15.26
C ARG A 409 -10.04 -33.82 15.02
N GLN A 410 -8.87 -34.31 14.66
CA GLN A 410 -8.56 -35.75 14.53
C GLN A 410 -8.32 -36.43 15.91
N SER A 411 -8.52 -35.74 17.05
CA SER A 411 -8.19 -36.20 18.40
C SER A 411 -6.72 -36.58 18.59
N ARG A 412 -5.83 -35.83 17.89
CA ARG A 412 -4.37 -36.00 17.94
C ARG A 412 -3.70 -34.69 18.41
N PRO A 413 -4.04 -34.17 19.63
CA PRO A 413 -3.61 -32.85 20.08
C PRO A 413 -2.08 -32.75 20.23
N ASP A 414 -1.39 -33.81 20.65
CA ASP A 414 0.07 -33.81 20.78
C ASP A 414 0.80 -33.55 19.45
N GLU A 415 0.21 -33.96 18.33
CA GLU A 415 0.75 -33.64 17.00
C GLU A 415 0.43 -32.19 16.58
N GLY A 416 -0.63 -31.61 17.12
CA GLY A 416 -1.00 -30.22 16.86
C GLY A 416 -0.11 -29.22 17.58
N ILE A 417 0.39 -29.53 18.77
CA ILE A 417 1.22 -28.63 19.60
C ILE A 417 2.41 -28.10 18.83
N PRO A 418 3.31 -28.89 18.21
CA PRO A 418 4.49 -28.36 17.52
C PRO A 418 4.12 -27.46 16.32
N HIS A 419 2.98 -27.67 15.68
CA HIS A 419 2.49 -26.79 14.63
C HIS A 419 2.05 -25.44 15.20
N ALA A 420 1.27 -25.42 16.28
CA ALA A 420 0.85 -24.19 16.94
C ALA A 420 2.05 -23.40 17.52
N GLU A 421 3.08 -24.06 18.02
CA GLU A 421 4.33 -23.43 18.46
C GLU A 421 5.09 -22.79 17.31
N ARG A 422 5.18 -23.44 16.13
CA ARG A 422 5.81 -22.84 14.94
C ARG A 422 5.03 -21.61 14.46
N ALA A 423 3.70 -21.68 14.44
CA ALA A 423 2.86 -20.54 14.13
C ALA A 423 3.15 -19.36 15.05
N LEU A 424 3.18 -19.61 16.37
CA LEU A 424 3.47 -18.61 17.39
C LEU A 424 4.86 -17.98 17.19
N ALA A 425 5.87 -18.80 16.88
CA ALA A 425 7.22 -18.32 16.62
C ALA A 425 7.27 -17.39 15.40
N VAL A 426 6.59 -17.76 14.31
CA VAL A 426 6.48 -16.94 13.10
C VAL A 426 5.76 -15.62 13.40
N ASP A 427 4.61 -15.65 14.06
CA ASP A 427 3.82 -14.46 14.39
C ASP A 427 4.64 -13.47 15.25
N ARG A 428 5.40 -13.97 16.21
CA ARG A 428 6.32 -13.15 17.03
C ARG A 428 7.45 -12.55 16.20
N GLN A 429 8.05 -13.35 15.33
CA GLN A 429 9.14 -12.89 14.45
C GLN A 429 8.72 -11.74 13.54
N ILE A 430 7.49 -11.77 13.02
CA ILE A 430 6.95 -10.73 12.13
C ILE A 430 6.14 -9.65 12.87
N ALA A 431 6.13 -9.67 14.22
CA ALA A 431 5.36 -8.78 15.07
C ALA A 431 3.85 -8.75 14.76
N ASN A 432 3.28 -9.88 14.32
CA ASN A 432 1.86 -10.04 14.02
C ASN A 432 1.06 -10.33 15.30
N ARG A 433 0.72 -9.32 16.07
CA ARG A 433 0.02 -9.46 17.35
C ARG A 433 -1.32 -10.18 17.25
N GLN A 434 -2.08 -9.96 16.17
CA GLN A 434 -3.36 -10.64 15.97
C GLN A 434 -3.16 -12.14 15.68
N GLY A 435 -2.17 -12.49 14.86
CA GLY A 435 -1.76 -13.88 14.62
C GLY A 435 -1.26 -14.54 15.89
N GLU A 436 -0.41 -13.85 16.67
CA GLU A 436 0.08 -14.34 17.96
C GLU A 436 -1.06 -14.74 18.91
N ALA A 437 -2.12 -13.90 19.00
CA ALA A 437 -3.29 -14.21 19.82
C ALA A 437 -4.03 -15.48 19.33
N ILE A 438 -4.15 -15.67 18.01
CA ILE A 438 -4.77 -16.86 17.41
C ILE A 438 -3.91 -18.10 17.67
N SER A 439 -2.60 -18.00 17.45
CA SER A 439 -1.64 -19.10 17.68
C SER A 439 -1.62 -19.52 19.14
N LEU A 440 -1.63 -18.58 20.10
CA LEU A 440 -1.75 -18.86 21.53
C LEU A 440 -3.06 -19.55 21.88
N LEU A 441 -4.18 -19.14 21.28
CA LEU A 441 -5.49 -19.78 21.54
C LEU A 441 -5.50 -21.23 21.06
N VAL A 442 -4.98 -21.50 19.86
CA VAL A 442 -4.93 -22.87 19.31
C VAL A 442 -3.96 -23.74 20.10
N LEU A 443 -2.81 -23.20 20.50
CA LEU A 443 -1.85 -23.89 21.34
C LEU A 443 -2.47 -24.26 22.71
N ALA A 444 -3.17 -23.30 23.31
CA ALA A 444 -3.91 -23.58 24.58
C ALA A 444 -4.98 -24.66 24.40
N GLN A 445 -5.69 -24.69 23.29
CA GLN A 445 -6.67 -25.75 22.98
C GLN A 445 -6.00 -27.12 22.81
N CYS A 446 -4.90 -27.20 22.08
CA CYS A 446 -4.13 -28.42 21.91
C CYS A 446 -3.61 -28.93 23.26
N CYS A 447 -3.02 -28.06 24.09
CA CYS A 447 -2.53 -28.44 25.43
C CYS A 447 -3.66 -28.90 26.35
N ARG A 448 -4.85 -28.27 26.30
CA ARG A 448 -6.03 -28.69 27.05
C ARG A 448 -6.45 -30.14 26.71
N GLU A 449 -6.61 -30.40 25.41
CA GLU A 449 -7.02 -31.75 24.94
C GLU A 449 -5.93 -32.79 25.12
N ALA A 450 -4.65 -32.41 25.21
CA ALA A 450 -3.53 -33.26 25.55
C ALA A 450 -3.39 -33.49 27.08
N GLY A 451 -4.27 -32.93 27.92
CA GLY A 451 -4.19 -33.03 29.38
C GLY A 451 -3.07 -32.19 30.02
N ARG A 452 -2.44 -31.25 29.28
CA ARG A 452 -1.36 -30.38 29.75
C ARG A 452 -1.94 -29.09 30.37
N ARG A 453 -2.69 -29.21 31.47
CA ARG A 453 -3.47 -28.13 32.08
C ARG A 453 -2.65 -26.86 32.33
N GLY A 454 -1.46 -26.97 32.94
CA GLY A 454 -0.65 -25.79 33.28
C GLY A 454 -0.16 -25.02 32.08
N GLU A 455 0.20 -25.72 30.99
CA GLU A 455 0.59 -25.08 29.71
C GLU A 455 -0.63 -24.43 29.04
N ALA A 456 -1.78 -25.15 29.02
CA ALA A 456 -3.02 -24.59 28.48
C ALA A 456 -3.44 -23.30 29.19
N GLU A 457 -3.38 -23.26 30.51
CA GLU A 457 -3.67 -22.09 31.32
C GLU A 457 -2.72 -20.91 31.02
N GLY A 458 -1.42 -21.19 30.94
CA GLY A 458 -0.41 -20.19 30.63
C GLY A 458 -0.65 -19.54 29.25
N HIS A 459 -0.90 -20.36 28.24
CA HIS A 459 -1.16 -19.85 26.87
C HIS A 459 -2.51 -19.13 26.77
N ALA A 460 -3.55 -19.60 27.43
CA ALA A 460 -4.85 -18.92 27.44
C ALA A 460 -4.80 -17.58 28.17
N ARG A 461 -4.06 -17.43 29.26
CA ARG A 461 -3.83 -16.14 29.94
C ARG A 461 -3.06 -15.17 29.06
N ALA A 462 -2.00 -15.63 28.37
CA ALA A 462 -1.25 -14.82 27.43
C ALA A 462 -2.13 -14.34 26.27
N CYS A 463 -2.97 -15.22 25.71
CA CYS A 463 -3.96 -14.87 24.68
C CYS A 463 -4.95 -13.82 25.20
N LEU A 464 -5.49 -13.97 26.41
CA LEU A 464 -6.44 -13.02 27.01
C LEU A 464 -5.81 -11.65 27.17
N ALA A 465 -4.63 -11.56 27.77
CA ALA A 465 -3.91 -10.31 27.99
C ALA A 465 -3.59 -9.59 26.65
N LEU A 466 -3.18 -10.35 25.64
CA LEU A 466 -2.88 -9.80 24.32
C LEU A 466 -4.14 -9.23 23.64
N ASN A 467 -5.26 -9.97 23.64
CA ASN A 467 -6.52 -9.50 23.06
C ASN A 467 -7.07 -8.25 23.81
N GLN A 468 -6.98 -8.23 25.14
CA GLN A 468 -7.34 -7.05 25.93
C GLN A 468 -6.50 -5.82 25.56
N SER A 469 -5.19 -6.00 25.40
CA SER A 469 -4.30 -4.91 24.99
C SER A 469 -4.57 -4.37 23.58
N MET A 470 -5.18 -5.19 22.71
CA MET A 470 -5.58 -4.81 21.34
C MET A 470 -7.03 -4.30 21.26
N GLY A 471 -7.80 -4.40 22.36
CA GLY A 471 -9.24 -4.06 22.35
C GLY A 471 -10.10 -5.10 21.59
N ASP A 472 -9.59 -6.32 21.37
CA ASP A 472 -10.37 -7.41 20.76
C ASP A 472 -11.19 -8.15 21.83
N GLU A 473 -12.42 -7.65 22.08
CA GLU A 473 -13.34 -8.28 23.02
C GLU A 473 -13.74 -9.71 22.60
N GLY A 474 -13.82 -9.98 21.29
CA GLY A 474 -14.21 -11.30 20.77
C GLY A 474 -13.14 -12.34 21.07
N GLY A 475 -11.88 -12.01 20.81
CA GLY A 475 -10.72 -12.83 21.15
C GLY A 475 -10.57 -13.02 22.67
N ALA A 476 -10.75 -11.95 23.44
CA ALA A 476 -10.69 -12.01 24.91
C ALA A 476 -11.77 -12.94 25.50
N LYS A 477 -13.01 -12.88 25.03
CA LYS A 477 -14.10 -13.80 25.46
C LYS A 477 -13.77 -15.27 25.18
N LYS A 478 -13.17 -15.57 24.02
CA LYS A 478 -12.77 -16.96 23.68
C LYS A 478 -11.67 -17.48 24.62
N ALA A 479 -10.66 -16.65 24.90
CA ALA A 479 -9.58 -17.01 25.80
C ALA A 479 -10.08 -17.19 27.24
N GLN A 480 -10.97 -16.31 27.71
CA GLN A 480 -11.59 -16.43 29.02
C GLN A 480 -12.44 -17.70 29.13
N TRP A 481 -13.26 -17.98 28.11
CA TRP A 481 -14.05 -19.23 28.08
C TRP A 481 -13.16 -20.49 28.22
N LEU A 482 -12.00 -20.47 27.55
CA LEU A 482 -11.05 -21.58 27.62
C LEU A 482 -10.50 -21.76 29.05
N LEU A 483 -10.16 -20.64 29.73
CA LEU A 483 -9.69 -20.65 31.12
C LEU A 483 -10.75 -21.21 32.09
N ASP A 484 -12.02 -20.80 31.89
CA ASP A 484 -13.14 -21.22 32.72
C ASP A 484 -13.54 -22.71 32.51
N ASN A 485 -13.11 -23.30 31.38
CA ASN A 485 -13.42 -24.68 30.99
C ASN A 485 -12.17 -25.57 30.88
N LEU A 486 -11.12 -25.28 31.63
CA LEU A 486 -9.98 -26.20 31.78
C LEU A 486 -10.40 -27.40 32.67
N PRO A 487 -10.07 -28.65 32.29
CA PRO A 487 -10.34 -29.82 33.12
C PRO A 487 -9.56 -29.73 34.43
N ASP A 488 -10.10 -30.36 35.50
CA ASP A 488 -9.47 -30.39 36.82
C ASP A 488 -8.13 -31.14 36.84
#